data_4e52951c827df7c11ef08e14355ed195
#
_entry.id   4e52951c827df7c11ef08e14355ed195
#
_cell.length_a   1.000
_cell.length_b   1.000
_cell.length_c   1.000
_cell.angle_alpha   90.00
_cell.angle_beta   90.00
_cell.angle_gamma   90.00
#
_symmetry.space_group_name_H-M   'P 1'
#
loop_
_entity.id
_entity.type
_entity.pdbx_description
1 polymer ?
#
loop_
_entity_poly.entity_id
_entity_poly.type
_entity_poly.pdbx_seq_one_letter_code
_entity_poly.pdbx_strand_id
1 'polypeptide(L)'
;MGFDGAQWQSRVVVDIVEHDGVTQWRFASVASRLTGYSASAFLTADGVLIDSGIPACAKEFERLLDATAIRGAIITHHHEDHAGNIEMVARRGIPVWVAPLTVPLVTTPAPTGAYRRLTWRAMRPLTSAVTPFAPDSLTPIAAPGHCADHHIVWHPASRTLFSADLFLGVAVRIAHHDEDLWLGLESLDAAAALEPARMFCAHRGFVPDPVLALKAKATWTREMIDSIAARIGRGETDAQILASLMGGESVTGWASVGEYSRRNFIRSVRARVSA
;
A
#
# COMPACT_ATOMS: atom_id res chain seq x y z
N MET A 1 14.56 5.82 -45.46
CA MET A 1 14.74 5.21 -44.14
C MET A 1 13.50 5.49 -43.33
N GLY A 2 12.61 4.51 -43.28
CA GLY A 2 11.32 4.64 -42.57
C GLY A 2 11.57 4.47 -41.08
N PHE A 3 11.19 5.46 -40.30
CA PHE A 3 11.07 5.33 -38.85
C PHE A 3 9.84 4.47 -38.56
N ASP A 4 10.08 3.27 -38.09
CA ASP A 4 9.05 2.32 -37.67
C ASP A 4 8.34 2.85 -36.43
N GLY A 5 7.10 3.33 -36.59
CA GLY A 5 6.26 3.95 -35.54
C GLY A 5 5.71 2.97 -34.49
N ALA A 6 6.21 1.73 -34.41
CA ALA A 6 5.69 0.66 -33.57
C ALA A 6 6.35 0.54 -32.18
N GLN A 7 7.37 1.32 -31.85
CA GLN A 7 8.14 1.16 -30.60
C GLN A 7 7.71 2.07 -29.44
N TRP A 8 6.62 2.82 -29.55
CA TRP A 8 6.12 3.68 -28.47
C TRP A 8 5.04 3.03 -27.59
N GLN A 9 4.74 1.74 -27.81
CA GLN A 9 3.76 1.00 -27.02
C GLN A 9 4.42 0.26 -25.85
N SER A 10 4.01 0.60 -24.65
CA SER A 10 4.28 0.01 -23.32
C SER A 10 5.69 0.25 -22.71
N ARG A 11 5.90 1.42 -22.14
CA ARG A 11 6.98 1.63 -21.16
C ARG A 11 6.49 1.36 -19.72
N VAL A 12 5.66 0.36 -19.56
CA VAL A 12 5.33 -0.21 -18.27
C VAL A 12 6.38 -1.26 -17.97
N VAL A 13 6.99 -1.21 -16.80
CA VAL A 13 7.93 -2.22 -16.33
C VAL A 13 7.21 -3.12 -15.36
N VAL A 14 7.27 -4.42 -15.61
CA VAL A 14 6.91 -5.44 -14.63
C VAL A 14 8.17 -6.25 -14.39
N ASP A 15 8.73 -6.10 -13.19
CA ASP A 15 9.82 -6.95 -12.75
C ASP A 15 9.24 -8.14 -11.99
N ILE A 16 9.68 -9.34 -12.35
CA ILE A 16 9.31 -10.57 -11.64
C ILE A 16 10.53 -11.02 -10.85
N VAL A 17 10.37 -11.12 -9.53
CA VAL A 17 11.43 -11.52 -8.62
C VAL A 17 10.96 -12.68 -7.76
N GLU A 18 11.77 -13.74 -7.70
CA GLU A 18 11.51 -14.91 -6.88
C GLU A 18 12.23 -14.81 -5.52
N HIS A 19 11.48 -15.10 -4.45
CA HIS A 19 12.00 -15.09 -3.08
C HIS A 19 11.48 -16.33 -2.32
N ASP A 20 12.19 -17.45 -2.35
CA ASP A 20 11.87 -18.64 -1.54
C ASP A 20 10.37 -19.00 -1.49
N GLY A 21 9.75 -19.22 -2.66
CA GLY A 21 8.35 -19.59 -2.79
C GLY A 21 7.35 -18.41 -2.76
N VAL A 22 7.84 -17.18 -2.85
CA VAL A 22 7.04 -15.98 -3.10
C VAL A 22 7.52 -15.33 -4.39
N THR A 23 6.62 -15.20 -5.37
CA THR A 23 6.87 -14.45 -6.59
C THR A 23 6.36 -13.04 -6.43
N GLN A 24 7.23 -12.06 -6.51
CA GLN A 24 6.88 -10.64 -6.53
C GLN A 24 6.65 -10.16 -7.97
N TRP A 25 5.49 -9.62 -8.27
CA TRP A 25 5.19 -8.87 -9.49
C TRP A 25 5.23 -7.38 -9.18
N ARG A 26 6.32 -6.73 -9.56
CA ARG A 26 6.53 -5.30 -9.30
C ARG A 26 6.12 -4.47 -10.50
N PHE A 27 5.13 -3.60 -10.33
CA PHE A 27 4.55 -2.76 -11.36
C PHE A 27 5.05 -1.31 -11.26
N ALA A 28 5.45 -0.74 -12.38
CA ALA A 28 5.78 0.67 -12.48
C ALA A 28 5.35 1.23 -13.84
N SER A 29 4.52 2.26 -13.85
CA SER A 29 4.19 3.06 -15.03
C SER A 29 5.30 4.09 -15.31
N VAL A 30 5.27 4.73 -16.49
CA VAL A 30 6.20 5.84 -16.76
C VAL A 30 6.06 6.95 -15.70
N ALA A 31 4.82 7.31 -15.37
CA ALA A 31 4.55 8.37 -14.40
C ALA A 31 4.98 7.97 -12.99
N SER A 32 4.69 6.74 -12.54
CA SER A 32 5.09 6.26 -11.22
C SER A 32 6.62 6.18 -11.07
N ARG A 33 7.33 5.84 -12.13
CA ARG A 33 8.82 5.87 -12.15
C ARG A 33 9.38 7.29 -12.00
N LEU A 34 8.76 8.28 -12.64
CA LEU A 34 9.16 9.68 -12.49
C LEU A 34 8.92 10.20 -11.07
N THR A 35 7.89 9.69 -10.40
CA THR A 35 7.61 10.01 -8.98
C THR A 35 8.39 9.12 -8.00
N GLY A 36 9.12 8.11 -8.49
CA GLY A 36 9.91 7.19 -7.67
C GLY A 36 9.10 6.08 -7.01
N TYR A 37 7.86 5.83 -7.44
CA TYR A 37 6.97 4.84 -6.85
C TYR A 37 6.80 3.59 -7.73
N SER A 38 6.62 2.47 -7.07
CA SER A 38 6.18 1.20 -7.66
C SER A 38 5.29 0.48 -6.67
N ALA A 39 4.39 -0.38 -7.14
CA ALA A 39 3.59 -1.24 -6.27
C ALA A 39 3.76 -2.70 -6.71
N SER A 40 3.63 -3.62 -5.76
CA SER A 40 3.82 -5.04 -6.02
C SER A 40 2.57 -5.83 -5.65
N ALA A 41 2.25 -6.83 -6.45
CA ALA A 41 1.44 -7.95 -6.04
C ALA A 41 2.36 -9.15 -5.75
N PHE A 42 1.94 -10.03 -4.87
CA PHE A 42 2.73 -11.20 -4.49
C PHE A 42 1.94 -12.48 -4.74
N LEU A 43 2.60 -13.47 -5.33
CA LEU A 43 2.04 -14.80 -5.51
C LEU A 43 2.78 -15.78 -4.61
N THR A 44 2.04 -16.51 -3.79
CA THR A 44 2.60 -17.57 -2.95
C THR A 44 2.78 -18.88 -3.73
N ALA A 45 3.62 -19.77 -3.25
CA ALA A 45 3.87 -21.07 -3.90
C ALA A 45 2.61 -21.94 -4.03
N ASP A 46 1.62 -21.75 -3.16
CA ASP A 46 0.33 -22.44 -3.21
C ASP A 46 -0.73 -21.72 -4.06
N GLY A 47 -0.31 -20.71 -4.84
CA GLY A 47 -1.15 -20.05 -5.83
C GLY A 47 -2.09 -18.99 -5.30
N VAL A 48 -1.84 -18.42 -4.13
CA VAL A 48 -2.63 -17.29 -3.62
C VAL A 48 -1.97 -15.96 -4.03
N LEU A 49 -2.73 -15.13 -4.71
CA LEU A 49 -2.34 -13.78 -5.11
C LEU A 49 -2.67 -12.77 -4.01
N ILE A 50 -1.73 -11.92 -3.63
CA ILE A 50 -1.93 -10.82 -2.68
C ILE A 50 -1.83 -9.51 -3.47
N ASP A 51 -2.90 -8.75 -3.46
CA ASP A 51 -3.15 -7.53 -4.22
C ASP A 51 -3.18 -7.71 -5.76
N SER A 52 -3.60 -6.67 -6.46
CA SER A 52 -3.84 -6.71 -7.91
C SER A 52 -3.08 -5.64 -8.70
N GLY A 53 -2.15 -4.95 -8.05
CA GLY A 53 -1.28 -3.95 -8.67
C GLY A 53 -2.02 -2.73 -9.22
N ILE A 54 -1.29 -1.88 -9.95
CA ILE A 54 -1.74 -0.57 -10.41
C ILE A 54 -2.59 -0.66 -11.70
N PRO A 55 -3.67 0.14 -11.84
CA PRO A 55 -4.50 0.16 -13.05
C PRO A 55 -3.74 0.54 -14.32
N ALA A 56 -2.67 1.35 -14.18
CA ALA A 56 -1.83 1.73 -15.30
C ALA A 56 -1.14 0.54 -15.98
N CYS A 57 -0.97 -0.58 -15.26
CA CYS A 57 -0.33 -1.82 -15.72
C CYS A 57 -1.35 -2.95 -15.99
N ALA A 58 -2.63 -2.63 -16.19
CA ALA A 58 -3.71 -3.61 -16.32
C ALA A 58 -3.45 -4.67 -17.40
N LYS A 59 -2.86 -4.30 -18.56
CA LYS A 59 -2.54 -5.23 -19.65
C LYS A 59 -1.47 -6.25 -19.25
N GLU A 60 -0.46 -5.79 -18.55
CA GLU A 60 0.64 -6.63 -18.07
C GLU A 60 0.14 -7.55 -16.96
N PHE A 61 -0.68 -7.03 -16.04
CA PHE A 61 -1.33 -7.83 -15.01
C PHE A 61 -2.23 -8.91 -15.63
N GLU A 62 -2.99 -8.56 -16.68
CA GLU A 62 -3.81 -9.51 -17.43
C GLU A 62 -2.99 -10.68 -17.99
N ARG A 63 -1.84 -10.40 -18.61
CA ARG A 63 -0.93 -11.43 -19.13
C ARG A 63 -0.38 -12.35 -18.03
N LEU A 64 -0.08 -11.77 -16.84
CA LEU A 64 0.36 -12.56 -15.70
C LEU A 64 -0.74 -13.47 -15.18
N LEU A 65 -1.99 -12.98 -15.11
CA LEU A 65 -3.14 -13.82 -14.75
C LEU A 65 -3.36 -14.97 -15.74
N ASP A 66 -3.17 -14.70 -17.05
CA ASP A 66 -3.36 -15.73 -18.09
C ASP A 66 -2.23 -16.78 -18.09
N ALA A 67 -1.03 -16.40 -17.65
CA ALA A 67 0.15 -17.28 -17.59
C ALA A 67 0.29 -18.05 -16.28
N THR A 68 -0.53 -17.76 -15.27
CA THR A 68 -0.32 -18.24 -13.90
C THR A 68 -1.58 -18.91 -13.35
N ALA A 69 -1.43 -20.08 -12.75
CA ALA A 69 -2.52 -20.73 -12.03
C ALA A 69 -2.73 -20.04 -10.68
N ILE A 70 -3.86 -19.31 -10.53
CA ILE A 70 -4.22 -18.60 -9.31
C ILE A 70 -5.42 -19.30 -8.68
N ARG A 71 -5.24 -19.76 -7.44
CA ARG A 71 -6.26 -20.46 -6.65
C ARG A 71 -7.25 -19.49 -6.02
N GLY A 72 -6.78 -18.31 -5.67
CA GLY A 72 -7.58 -17.24 -5.07
C GLY A 72 -6.74 -15.98 -4.88
N ALA A 73 -7.41 -14.88 -4.56
CA ALA A 73 -6.74 -13.60 -4.31
C ALA A 73 -7.16 -13.02 -2.96
N ILE A 74 -6.26 -12.25 -2.34
CA ILE A 74 -6.52 -11.45 -1.14
C ILE A 74 -6.23 -10.00 -1.51
N ILE A 75 -7.19 -9.10 -1.29
CA ILE A 75 -7.01 -7.65 -1.45
C ILE A 75 -6.86 -7.03 -0.07
N THR A 76 -5.71 -6.39 0.16
CA THR A 76 -5.33 -5.86 1.47
C THR A 76 -6.11 -4.62 1.87
N HIS A 77 -6.41 -3.73 0.92
CA HIS A 77 -7.22 -2.53 1.11
C HIS A 77 -7.62 -1.90 -0.23
N HIS A 78 -8.43 -0.84 -0.20
CA HIS A 78 -9.11 -0.28 -1.36
C HIS A 78 -8.26 0.58 -2.30
N HIS A 79 -7.04 0.98 -1.92
CA HIS A 79 -6.24 1.89 -2.74
C HIS A 79 -5.95 1.30 -4.13
N GLU A 80 -5.89 2.18 -5.15
CA GLU A 80 -5.79 1.78 -6.54
C GLU A 80 -4.49 1.06 -6.92
N ASP A 81 -3.46 1.15 -6.14
CA ASP A 81 -2.21 0.41 -6.33
C ASP A 81 -2.22 -1.00 -5.71
N HIS A 82 -3.28 -1.31 -4.95
CA HIS A 82 -3.55 -2.62 -4.35
C HIS A 82 -4.78 -3.29 -4.97
N ALA A 83 -5.93 -2.63 -4.94
CA ALA A 83 -7.19 -3.13 -5.51
C ALA A 83 -7.37 -2.79 -7.00
N GLY A 84 -6.39 -2.16 -7.65
CA GLY A 84 -6.54 -1.50 -8.93
C GLY A 84 -7.08 -2.34 -10.08
N ASN A 85 -6.84 -3.65 -10.06
CA ASN A 85 -7.33 -4.58 -11.07
C ASN A 85 -8.24 -5.68 -10.49
N ILE A 86 -8.88 -5.44 -9.33
CA ILE A 86 -9.79 -6.42 -8.68
C ILE A 86 -10.94 -6.85 -9.60
N GLU A 87 -11.50 -5.93 -10.40
CA GLU A 87 -12.54 -6.24 -11.38
C GLU A 87 -12.06 -7.28 -12.41
N MET A 88 -10.80 -7.24 -12.80
CA MET A 88 -10.22 -8.20 -13.72
C MET A 88 -10.06 -9.58 -13.08
N VAL A 89 -9.70 -9.65 -11.80
CA VAL A 89 -9.62 -10.89 -11.02
C VAL A 89 -11.00 -11.53 -10.90
N ALA A 90 -12.00 -10.73 -10.50
CA ALA A 90 -13.39 -11.19 -10.35
C ALA A 90 -14.00 -11.69 -11.67
N ARG A 91 -13.79 -10.98 -12.79
CA ARG A 91 -14.29 -11.39 -14.12
C ARG A 91 -13.73 -12.72 -14.60
N ARG A 92 -12.56 -13.13 -14.11
CA ARG A 92 -11.98 -14.45 -14.41
C ARG A 92 -12.52 -15.56 -13.52
N GLY A 93 -13.43 -15.23 -12.60
CA GLY A 93 -13.99 -16.20 -11.64
C GLY A 93 -12.96 -16.64 -10.59
N ILE A 94 -11.83 -15.93 -10.46
CA ILE A 94 -10.86 -16.20 -9.39
C ILE A 94 -11.52 -15.79 -8.07
N PRO A 95 -11.61 -16.69 -7.06
CA PRO A 95 -12.19 -16.34 -5.77
C PRO A 95 -11.37 -15.26 -5.06
N VAL A 96 -12.03 -14.29 -4.41
CA VAL A 96 -11.36 -13.16 -3.76
C VAL A 96 -11.77 -13.07 -2.28
N TRP A 97 -10.79 -12.96 -1.42
CA TRP A 97 -10.97 -12.44 -0.08
C TRP A 97 -10.84 -10.91 -0.09
N VAL A 98 -11.83 -10.26 0.44
CA VAL A 98 -11.86 -8.80 0.61
C VAL A 98 -12.57 -8.47 1.91
N ALA A 99 -12.02 -7.55 2.70
CA ALA A 99 -12.63 -7.16 3.95
C ALA A 99 -14.03 -6.51 3.74
N PRO A 100 -14.99 -6.69 4.63
CA PRO A 100 -16.31 -6.06 4.51
C PRO A 100 -16.26 -4.54 4.34
N LEU A 101 -15.31 -3.87 5.01
CA LEU A 101 -15.10 -2.43 4.88
C LEU A 101 -14.56 -2.02 3.51
N THR A 102 -13.84 -2.91 2.83
CA THR A 102 -13.26 -2.64 1.50
C THR A 102 -14.31 -2.74 0.39
N VAL A 103 -15.32 -3.62 0.55
CA VAL A 103 -16.34 -3.87 -0.49
C VAL A 103 -16.99 -2.60 -1.02
N PRO A 104 -17.59 -1.71 -0.21
CA PRO A 104 -18.21 -0.49 -0.70
C PRO A 104 -17.20 0.46 -1.38
N LEU A 105 -15.94 0.46 -0.92
CA LEU A 105 -14.88 1.33 -1.45
C LEU A 105 -14.40 0.91 -2.84
N VAL A 106 -14.42 -0.38 -3.15
CA VAL A 106 -14.03 -0.89 -4.48
C VAL A 106 -15.22 -1.01 -5.44
N THR A 107 -16.44 -1.13 -4.94
CA THR A 107 -17.67 -1.13 -5.78
C THR A 107 -18.10 0.28 -6.18
N THR A 108 -17.86 1.25 -5.33
CA THR A 108 -18.16 2.67 -5.58
C THR A 108 -16.95 3.52 -5.18
N PRO A 109 -15.82 3.40 -5.91
CA PRO A 109 -14.61 4.11 -5.55
C PRO A 109 -14.80 5.63 -5.62
N ALA A 110 -14.26 6.32 -4.62
CA ALA A 110 -14.22 7.77 -4.62
C ALA A 110 -13.42 8.29 -5.83
N PRO A 111 -13.69 9.52 -6.30
CA PRO A 111 -12.89 10.11 -7.36
C PRO A 111 -11.41 10.19 -6.97
N THR A 112 -10.55 9.53 -7.75
CA THR A 112 -9.10 9.55 -7.54
C THR A 112 -8.55 10.96 -7.76
N GLY A 113 -7.77 11.47 -6.81
CA GLY A 113 -7.08 12.76 -6.93
C GLY A 113 -6.17 12.84 -8.16
N ALA A 114 -5.92 14.06 -8.64
CA ALA A 114 -5.17 14.27 -9.89
C ALA A 114 -3.76 13.64 -9.83
N TYR A 115 -3.07 13.75 -8.68
CA TYR A 115 -1.74 13.18 -8.46
C TYR A 115 -1.77 11.65 -8.57
N ARG A 116 -2.67 10.97 -7.85
CA ARG A 116 -2.83 9.51 -7.92
C ARG A 116 -3.28 9.04 -9.29
N ARG A 117 -4.20 9.79 -9.94
CA ARG A 117 -4.62 9.50 -11.31
C ARG A 117 -3.47 9.54 -12.31
N LEU A 118 -2.53 10.48 -12.13
CA LEU A 118 -1.32 10.55 -12.95
C LEU A 118 -0.39 9.39 -12.64
N THR A 119 -0.18 9.07 -11.36
CA THR A 119 0.78 8.05 -10.90
C THR A 119 0.28 6.62 -11.17
N TRP A 120 -0.97 6.32 -10.77
CA TRP A 120 -1.52 4.96 -10.76
C TRP A 120 -2.62 4.73 -11.80
N ARG A 121 -3.29 5.79 -12.28
CA ARG A 121 -4.62 5.84 -12.90
C ARG A 121 -5.73 5.50 -11.91
N ALA A 122 -6.99 5.82 -12.29
CA ALA A 122 -8.15 5.44 -11.52
C ALA A 122 -8.46 3.95 -11.71
N MET A 123 -8.85 3.27 -10.64
CA MET A 123 -9.33 1.91 -10.70
C MET A 123 -10.72 1.84 -11.36
N ARG A 124 -11.04 0.70 -11.94
CA ARG A 124 -12.39 0.39 -12.40
C ARG A 124 -13.21 -0.10 -11.22
N PRO A 125 -14.46 0.36 -11.06
CA PRO A 125 -15.35 -0.19 -10.05
C PRO A 125 -15.48 -1.71 -10.16
N LEU A 126 -15.55 -2.39 -9.03
CA LEU A 126 -15.88 -3.80 -8.96
C LEU A 126 -17.38 -3.97 -9.24
N THR A 127 -17.74 -4.48 -10.40
CA THR A 127 -19.12 -4.71 -10.83
C THR A 127 -19.43 -6.19 -11.00
N SER A 128 -18.42 -7.01 -11.17
CA SER A 128 -18.54 -8.46 -11.29
C SER A 128 -18.83 -9.11 -9.93
N ALA A 129 -19.57 -10.18 -9.93
CA ALA A 129 -19.79 -10.99 -8.74
C ALA A 129 -18.46 -11.57 -8.23
N VAL A 130 -18.22 -11.45 -6.94
CA VAL A 130 -17.05 -12.02 -6.27
C VAL A 130 -17.43 -13.36 -5.65
N THR A 131 -16.73 -14.43 -6.03
CA THR A 131 -16.76 -15.68 -5.29
C THR A 131 -15.90 -15.52 -4.04
N PRO A 132 -16.45 -15.71 -2.82
CA PRO A 132 -15.66 -15.60 -1.59
C PRO A 132 -14.49 -16.58 -1.58
N PHE A 133 -13.32 -16.10 -1.20
CA PHE A 133 -12.12 -16.89 -0.96
C PHE A 133 -11.87 -17.02 0.53
N ALA A 134 -11.71 -18.26 1.00
CA ALA A 134 -11.26 -18.53 2.36
C ALA A 134 -9.85 -19.11 2.30
N PRO A 135 -8.81 -18.29 2.49
CA PRO A 135 -7.44 -18.78 2.45
C PRO A 135 -7.18 -19.68 3.66
N ASP A 136 -6.64 -20.87 3.41
CA ASP A 136 -6.35 -21.89 4.43
C ASP A 136 -4.91 -21.80 4.96
N SER A 137 -3.98 -21.26 4.15
CA SER A 137 -2.56 -21.08 4.48
C SER A 137 -2.21 -19.67 4.97
N LEU A 138 -3.08 -18.69 4.71
CA LEU A 138 -2.85 -17.27 4.94
C LEU A 138 -3.94 -16.69 5.84
N THR A 139 -3.54 -15.78 6.72
CA THR A 139 -4.46 -15.08 7.63
C THR A 139 -4.42 -13.59 7.35
N PRO A 140 -5.46 -13.01 6.74
CA PRO A 140 -5.61 -11.55 6.69
C PRO A 140 -5.87 -11.02 8.11
N ILE A 141 -5.10 -10.02 8.54
CA ILE A 141 -5.19 -9.42 9.88
C ILE A 141 -5.46 -7.93 9.70
N ALA A 142 -6.49 -7.41 10.34
CA ALA A 142 -6.77 -5.98 10.33
C ALA A 142 -5.59 -5.20 10.92
N ALA A 143 -5.11 -4.22 10.19
CA ALA A 143 -4.00 -3.36 10.57
C ALA A 143 -4.30 -1.90 10.17
N PRO A 144 -5.35 -1.29 10.79
CA PRO A 144 -5.76 0.06 10.44
C PRO A 144 -4.66 1.08 10.78
N GLY A 145 -4.79 2.28 10.19
CA GLY A 145 -3.84 3.37 10.39
C GLY A 145 -3.48 4.02 9.07
N HIS A 146 -3.03 3.25 8.07
CA HIS A 146 -2.86 3.74 6.69
C HIS A 146 -4.22 4.11 6.07
N CYS A 147 -5.21 3.26 6.24
CA CYS A 147 -6.63 3.51 6.03
C CYS A 147 -7.45 2.57 6.93
N ALA A 148 -8.75 2.81 7.03
CA ALA A 148 -9.62 2.07 7.95
C ALA A 148 -9.80 0.59 7.58
N ASP A 149 -9.73 0.26 6.29
CA ASP A 149 -9.92 -1.08 5.75
C ASP A 149 -8.61 -1.84 5.50
N HIS A 150 -7.45 -1.28 5.94
CA HIS A 150 -6.15 -1.87 5.68
C HIS A 150 -5.94 -3.18 6.45
N HIS A 151 -5.40 -4.18 5.76
CA HIS A 151 -5.00 -5.48 6.29
C HIS A 151 -3.57 -5.82 5.90
N ILE A 152 -2.88 -6.51 6.78
CA ILE A 152 -1.67 -7.27 6.49
C ILE A 152 -2.04 -8.73 6.26
N VAL A 153 -1.18 -9.50 5.59
CA VAL A 153 -1.43 -10.92 5.37
C VAL A 153 -0.30 -11.72 6.01
N TRP A 154 -0.66 -12.65 6.89
CA TRP A 154 0.24 -13.50 7.64
C TRP A 154 0.23 -14.93 7.12
N HIS A 155 1.40 -15.51 6.86
CA HIS A 155 1.58 -16.92 6.55
C HIS A 155 2.26 -17.62 7.73
N PRO A 156 1.52 -18.29 8.63
CA PRO A 156 2.05 -18.84 9.88
C PRO A 156 3.16 -19.88 9.67
N ALA A 157 2.98 -20.80 8.73
CA ALA A 157 3.89 -21.90 8.51
C ALA A 157 5.31 -21.47 8.13
N SER A 158 5.46 -20.40 7.32
CA SER A 158 6.77 -19.86 6.93
C SER A 158 7.15 -18.61 7.71
N ARG A 159 6.31 -18.14 8.62
CA ARG A 159 6.45 -16.87 9.34
C ARG A 159 6.71 -15.69 8.37
N THR A 160 5.98 -15.67 7.26
CA THR A 160 6.08 -14.62 6.24
C THR A 160 4.96 -13.60 6.44
N LEU A 161 5.32 -12.34 6.52
CA LEU A 161 4.41 -11.20 6.60
C LEU A 161 4.38 -10.43 5.28
N PHE A 162 3.20 -10.26 4.70
CA PHE A 162 2.96 -9.29 3.64
C PHE A 162 2.38 -8.04 4.29
N SER A 163 3.19 -7.01 4.41
CA SER A 163 2.85 -5.83 5.22
C SER A 163 1.97 -4.82 4.50
N ALA A 164 1.68 -5.03 3.21
CA ALA A 164 1.03 -4.03 2.38
C ALA A 164 1.65 -2.64 2.63
N ASP A 165 0.86 -1.65 3.06
CA ASP A 165 1.33 -0.28 3.31
C ASP A 165 1.60 0.04 4.78
N LEU A 166 1.51 -0.94 5.68
CA LEU A 166 1.93 -0.77 7.06
C LEU A 166 3.42 -0.36 7.18
N PHE A 167 4.28 -0.94 6.31
CA PHE A 167 5.71 -0.65 6.30
C PHE A 167 6.16 -0.06 4.95
N LEU A 168 6.26 1.26 4.84
CA LEU A 168 6.80 1.96 3.66
C LEU A 168 8.26 2.38 3.82
N GLY A 169 8.86 2.04 4.95
CA GLY A 169 10.19 2.44 5.41
C GLY A 169 10.15 2.93 6.85
N VAL A 170 11.30 3.10 7.49
CA VAL A 170 11.38 3.51 8.89
C VAL A 170 10.92 4.95 9.07
N ALA A 171 11.53 5.90 8.38
CA ALA A 171 11.31 7.33 8.56
C ALA A 171 10.45 7.92 7.43
N VAL A 172 9.14 7.64 7.44
CA VAL A 172 8.18 8.18 6.47
C VAL A 172 7.49 9.40 7.07
N ARG A 173 7.81 10.59 6.53
CA ARG A 173 7.31 11.89 7.04
C ARG A 173 6.10 12.43 6.29
N ILE A 174 5.55 11.68 5.36
CA ILE A 174 4.38 12.05 4.56
C ILE A 174 3.26 11.10 4.93
N ALA A 175 2.07 11.63 5.17
CA ALA A 175 0.87 10.85 5.42
C ALA A 175 -0.24 11.25 4.43
N HIS A 176 -1.09 10.31 4.08
CA HIS A 176 -2.37 10.61 3.44
C HIS A 176 -3.27 11.34 4.43
N HIS A 177 -4.24 12.08 3.94
CA HIS A 177 -5.11 12.88 4.83
C HIS A 177 -6.00 12.03 5.75
N ASP A 178 -6.22 10.77 5.41
CA ASP A 178 -7.03 9.79 6.17
C ASP A 178 -6.18 8.92 7.12
N GLU A 179 -4.85 9.06 7.13
CA GLU A 179 -3.99 8.25 7.99
C GLU A 179 -4.16 8.60 9.46
N ASP A 180 -4.37 7.56 10.28
CA ASP A 180 -4.31 7.62 11.75
C ASP A 180 -2.99 7.02 12.24
N LEU A 181 -2.06 7.88 12.66
CA LEU A 181 -0.73 7.47 13.10
C LEU A 181 -0.75 6.63 14.39
N TRP A 182 -1.75 6.83 15.24
CA TRP A 182 -1.89 6.08 16.48
C TRP A 182 -2.34 4.65 16.22
N LEU A 183 -3.37 4.47 15.38
CA LEU A 183 -3.77 3.13 14.92
C LEU A 183 -2.66 2.46 14.12
N GLY A 184 -1.93 3.22 13.29
CA GLY A 184 -0.77 2.72 12.57
C GLY A 184 0.34 2.23 13.50
N LEU A 185 0.58 2.92 14.61
CA LEU A 185 1.55 2.50 15.63
C LEU A 185 1.11 1.20 16.33
N GLU A 186 -0.16 1.10 16.73
CA GLU A 186 -0.73 -0.13 17.30
C GLU A 186 -0.60 -1.31 16.33
N SER A 187 -0.88 -1.08 15.05
CA SER A 187 -0.74 -2.09 13.98
C SER A 187 0.71 -2.52 13.77
N LEU A 188 1.68 -1.60 13.87
CA LEU A 188 3.12 -1.91 13.79
C LEU A 188 3.58 -2.78 14.97
N ASP A 189 3.15 -2.46 16.20
CA ASP A 189 3.47 -3.23 17.39
C ASP A 189 2.86 -4.64 17.31
N ALA A 190 1.60 -4.76 16.86
CA ALA A 190 0.95 -6.05 16.64
C ALA A 190 1.65 -6.89 15.54
N ALA A 191 2.04 -6.27 14.43
CA ALA A 191 2.78 -6.94 13.36
C ALA A 191 4.17 -7.41 13.83
N ALA A 192 4.87 -6.62 14.64
CA ALA A 192 6.17 -7.00 15.21
C ALA A 192 6.05 -8.17 16.21
N ALA A 193 4.92 -8.25 16.94
CA ALA A 193 4.64 -9.34 17.89
C ALA A 193 4.38 -10.69 17.21
N LEU A 194 4.06 -10.72 15.90
CA LEU A 194 4.01 -11.96 15.11
C LEU A 194 5.41 -12.56 14.90
N GLU A 195 6.46 -11.82 15.19
CA GLU A 195 7.85 -12.20 14.99
C GLU A 195 8.13 -12.76 13.58
N PRO A 196 7.82 -12.03 12.51
CA PRO A 196 8.02 -12.53 11.17
C PRO A 196 9.48 -12.87 10.90
N ALA A 197 9.71 -14.03 10.24
CA ALA A 197 11.02 -14.41 9.74
C ALA A 197 11.34 -13.73 8.41
N ARG A 198 10.28 -13.39 7.62
CA ARG A 198 10.37 -12.71 6.34
C ARG A 198 9.25 -11.68 6.22
N MET A 199 9.53 -10.58 5.52
CA MET A 199 8.53 -9.56 5.26
C MET A 199 8.62 -9.04 3.82
N PHE A 200 7.45 -8.84 3.23
CA PHE A 200 7.29 -8.21 1.92
C PHE A 200 6.42 -6.96 2.05
N CYS A 201 6.92 -5.84 1.56
CA CYS A 201 6.21 -4.56 1.49
C CYS A 201 5.78 -4.31 0.05
N ALA A 202 4.57 -3.82 -0.17
CA ALA A 202 4.05 -3.56 -1.51
C ALA A 202 4.95 -2.60 -2.33
N HIS A 203 5.57 -1.62 -1.68
CA HIS A 203 6.42 -0.62 -2.34
C HIS A 203 7.92 -0.89 -2.28
N ARG A 204 8.39 -1.69 -1.30
CA ARG A 204 9.82 -1.97 -1.07
C ARG A 204 10.22 -3.37 -1.52
N GLY A 205 9.26 -4.27 -1.75
CA GLY A 205 9.53 -5.69 -1.97
C GLY A 205 10.02 -6.37 -0.68
N PHE A 206 11.01 -7.25 -0.80
CA PHE A 206 11.58 -7.94 0.36
C PHE A 206 12.24 -6.98 1.33
N VAL A 207 11.93 -7.11 2.62
CA VAL A 207 12.49 -6.32 3.72
C VAL A 207 13.31 -7.22 4.62
N PRO A 208 14.63 -7.00 4.71
CA PRO A 208 15.49 -7.77 5.62
C PRO A 208 15.18 -7.41 7.08
N ASP A 209 15.49 -8.34 8.01
CA ASP A 209 15.34 -8.15 9.46
C ASP A 209 13.97 -7.56 9.86
N PRO A 210 12.86 -8.22 9.50
CA PRO A 210 11.53 -7.62 9.55
C PRO A 210 11.12 -7.14 10.95
N VAL A 211 11.45 -7.89 12.00
CA VAL A 211 11.14 -7.50 13.39
C VAL A 211 11.89 -6.22 13.77
N LEU A 212 13.16 -6.12 13.40
CA LEU A 212 13.96 -4.92 13.64
C LEU A 212 13.41 -3.73 12.85
N ALA A 213 13.05 -3.94 11.59
CA ALA A 213 12.49 -2.90 10.73
C ALA A 213 11.15 -2.36 11.26
N LEU A 214 10.23 -3.26 11.67
CA LEU A 214 8.94 -2.89 12.26
C LEU A 214 9.11 -2.12 13.57
N LYS A 215 9.96 -2.63 14.49
CA LYS A 215 10.26 -1.96 15.76
C LYS A 215 10.93 -0.60 15.55
N ALA A 216 11.85 -0.50 14.60
CA ALA A 216 12.51 0.78 14.28
C ALA A 216 11.49 1.81 13.75
N LYS A 217 10.55 1.39 12.87
CA LYS A 217 9.47 2.26 12.41
C LYS A 217 8.54 2.66 13.55
N ALA A 218 8.14 1.73 14.40
CA ALA A 218 7.27 2.02 15.56
C ALA A 218 7.94 3.03 16.51
N THR A 219 9.23 2.84 16.83
CA THR A 219 10.00 3.76 17.66
C THR A 219 10.06 5.15 17.03
N TRP A 220 10.44 5.24 15.76
CA TRP A 220 10.51 6.51 15.04
C TRP A 220 9.14 7.21 14.98
N THR A 221 8.07 6.47 14.71
CA THR A 221 6.70 7.02 14.68
C THR A 221 6.30 7.57 16.05
N ARG A 222 6.59 6.84 17.13
CA ARG A 222 6.31 7.29 18.52
C ARG A 222 7.06 8.57 18.86
N GLU A 223 8.37 8.62 18.58
CA GLU A 223 9.19 9.81 18.81
C GLU A 223 8.67 11.03 18.03
N MET A 224 8.20 10.83 16.79
CA MET A 224 7.60 11.90 16.00
C MET A 224 6.26 12.38 16.58
N ILE A 225 5.40 11.45 17.00
CA ILE A 225 4.13 11.76 17.66
C ILE A 225 4.40 12.58 18.94
N ASP A 226 5.32 12.11 19.80
CA ASP A 226 5.67 12.78 21.06
C ASP A 226 6.25 14.17 20.81
N SER A 227 7.13 14.31 19.82
CA SER A 227 7.71 15.60 19.43
C SER A 227 6.66 16.60 18.95
N ILE A 228 5.70 16.14 18.13
CA ILE A 228 4.59 16.98 17.64
C ILE A 228 3.66 17.35 18.81
N ALA A 229 3.26 16.37 19.63
CA ALA A 229 2.38 16.57 20.78
C ALA A 229 2.96 17.59 21.77
N ALA A 230 4.25 17.47 22.09
CA ALA A 230 4.94 18.42 22.96
C ALA A 230 4.93 19.86 22.39
N ARG A 231 5.06 20.03 21.08
CA ARG A 231 5.01 21.34 20.41
C ARG A 231 3.58 21.91 20.41
N ILE A 232 2.58 21.06 20.16
CA ILE A 232 1.17 21.44 20.28
C ILE A 232 0.87 21.93 21.70
N GLY A 233 1.38 21.21 22.73
CA GLY A 233 1.24 21.60 24.13
C GLY A 233 1.89 22.96 24.49
N ARG A 234 2.89 23.39 23.73
CA ARG A 234 3.49 24.73 23.84
C ARG A 234 2.75 25.80 23.03
N GLY A 235 1.64 25.46 22.37
CA GLY A 235 0.86 26.41 21.58
C GLY A 235 1.43 26.68 20.18
N GLU A 236 2.37 25.86 19.69
CA GLU A 236 2.90 26.01 18.33
C GLU A 236 1.82 25.68 17.28
N THR A 237 1.74 26.49 16.23
CA THR A 237 0.86 26.27 15.09
C THR A 237 1.41 25.16 14.19
N ASP A 238 0.53 24.53 13.36
CA ASP A 238 0.95 23.52 12.39
C ASP A 238 2.04 24.04 11.43
N ALA A 239 1.97 25.33 11.05
CA ALA A 239 2.98 25.96 10.20
C ALA A 239 4.36 26.05 10.89
N GLN A 240 4.38 26.37 12.19
CA GLN A 240 5.63 26.42 12.97
C GLN A 240 6.22 25.03 13.15
N ILE A 241 5.39 24.03 13.49
CA ILE A 241 5.82 22.62 13.61
C ILE A 241 6.32 22.09 12.28
N LEU A 242 5.60 22.35 11.18
CA LEU A 242 5.99 21.94 9.83
C LEU A 242 7.35 22.51 9.45
N ALA A 243 7.58 23.80 9.70
CA ALA A 243 8.84 24.45 9.36
C ALA A 243 10.02 23.92 10.19
N SER A 244 9.84 23.84 11.53
CA SER A 244 10.94 23.56 12.46
C SER A 244 11.26 22.07 12.61
N LEU A 245 10.25 21.19 12.59
CA LEU A 245 10.42 19.74 12.81
C LEU A 245 10.50 18.95 11.50
N MET A 246 9.69 19.34 10.49
CA MET A 246 9.59 18.60 9.23
C MET A 246 10.45 19.20 8.11
N GLY A 247 11.00 20.40 8.27
CA GLY A 247 11.76 21.10 7.23
C GLY A 247 10.90 21.67 6.11
N GLY A 248 9.66 22.07 6.42
CA GLY A 248 8.67 22.56 5.45
C GLY A 248 7.90 21.44 4.75
N GLU A 249 7.07 21.79 3.76
CA GLU A 249 6.28 20.82 3.01
C GLU A 249 7.14 20.11 1.94
N SER A 250 6.75 18.88 1.61
CA SER A 250 7.42 18.06 0.60
C SER A 250 6.98 18.42 -0.83
N VAL A 251 7.79 18.06 -1.82
CA VAL A 251 7.41 18.15 -3.24
C VAL A 251 6.13 17.37 -3.51
N THR A 252 5.99 16.17 -2.92
CA THR A 252 4.79 15.35 -3.02
C THR A 252 3.58 16.07 -2.41
N GLY A 253 3.75 16.76 -1.27
CA GLY A 253 2.68 17.53 -0.63
C GLY A 253 2.15 18.65 -1.52
N TRP A 254 3.03 19.34 -2.23
CA TRP A 254 2.63 20.34 -3.20
C TRP A 254 1.97 19.72 -4.46
N ALA A 255 2.59 18.69 -5.03
CA ALA A 255 2.09 18.03 -6.25
C ALA A 255 0.73 17.35 -6.05
N SER A 256 0.47 16.80 -4.85
CA SER A 256 -0.80 16.16 -4.50
C SER A 256 -1.86 17.13 -3.95
N VAL A 257 -1.55 18.44 -3.93
CA VAL A 257 -2.44 19.48 -3.37
C VAL A 257 -2.81 19.16 -1.90
N GLY A 258 -1.86 18.58 -1.15
CA GLY A 258 -2.02 18.23 0.25
C GLY A 258 -2.67 16.86 0.52
N GLU A 259 -3.00 16.08 -0.50
CA GLU A 259 -3.52 14.71 -0.33
C GLU A 259 -2.49 13.84 0.40
N TYR A 260 -1.21 13.90 -0.01
CA TYR A 260 -0.06 13.32 0.68
C TYR A 260 0.86 14.42 1.19
N SER A 261 0.88 14.67 2.48
CA SER A 261 1.53 15.86 3.03
C SER A 261 2.20 15.59 4.37
N ARG A 262 3.28 16.30 4.64
CA ARG A 262 3.88 16.36 5.99
C ARG A 262 2.94 17.01 6.98
N ARG A 263 2.11 17.93 6.53
CA ARG A 263 1.08 18.57 7.36
C ARG A 263 0.03 17.58 7.85
N ASN A 264 -0.31 16.56 7.05
CA ASN A 264 -1.26 15.52 7.46
C ASN A 264 -0.74 14.72 8.64
N PHE A 265 0.58 14.47 8.70
CA PHE A 265 1.21 13.85 9.86
C PHE A 265 0.97 14.67 11.15
N ILE A 266 1.16 16.00 11.08
CA ILE A 266 0.90 16.91 12.22
C ILE A 266 -0.58 16.90 12.58
N ARG A 267 -1.48 16.95 11.59
CA ARG A 267 -2.94 16.96 11.80
C ARG A 267 -3.45 15.68 12.47
N SER A 268 -2.94 14.53 12.07
CA SER A 268 -3.28 13.24 12.67
C SER A 268 -2.93 13.23 14.17
N VAL A 269 -1.77 13.78 14.56
CA VAL A 269 -1.40 13.92 15.99
C VAL A 269 -2.31 14.92 16.69
N ARG A 270 -2.53 16.09 16.09
CA ARG A 270 -3.36 17.16 16.70
C ARG A 270 -4.79 16.72 16.97
N ALA A 271 -5.39 15.99 16.05
CA ALA A 271 -6.76 15.52 16.20
C ALA A 271 -7.00 14.72 17.50
N ARG A 272 -6.00 13.97 17.95
CA ARG A 272 -6.10 13.14 19.17
C ARG A 272 -5.60 13.83 20.43
N VAL A 273 -4.68 14.79 20.32
CA VAL A 273 -4.17 15.55 21.49
C VAL A 273 -5.14 16.65 21.92
N SER A 274 -6.00 17.13 21.01
CA SER A 274 -6.98 18.20 21.27
C SER A 274 -8.39 17.67 21.57
N ALA A 275 -8.59 16.36 21.56
CA ALA A 275 -9.85 15.69 21.95
C ALA A 275 -9.83 15.32 23.44
#